data_9dd59849de53c316d7636355b83a90a0
#
_entry.id   9dd59849de53c316d7636355b83a90a0
#
_cell.length_a   1.000
_cell.length_b   1.000
_cell.length_c   1.000
_cell.angle_alpha   90.00
_cell.angle_beta   90.00
_cell.angle_gamma   90.00
#
_symmetry.space_group_name_H-M   'P 1'
#
loop_
_entity.id
_entity.type
_entity.pdbx_description
1 polymer ?
#
loop_
_entity_poly.entity_id
_entity_poly.type
_entity_poly.pdbx_seq_one_letter_code
_entity_poly.pdbx_strand_id
1 'polypeptide(L)'
;MAENALHGVNLTGWLTLEPWVTPELFSGSGALDEPSLITSLGAKGYREVVRRHRARFLTKDDFSRIASRGFNAVRLPVPWYVFGESGPNPGPYLGCIDEVDQALEWAEEIDLKVVFALAVNPGVPGDEETWNNFTDDRGIRENALWVLSQLSSRYASRMGFYGIEVADDARIQTRRGLGVTDGMPGHLLRNYYRAAYDRVREAAGPDPVVIIPDAGMPTDWRRFMAQRQYQNVWLDCHLDKPSAIMADMGYAPGASTLGVRHIMAAIHRHIREDQRSGLPVMVGKWSSALPIADAAMTPEGRVALERIYSSEQLTAYEKLPAWFFQTWKTTGRLSSWDARVALSSFERGLICS
;
A
#
# COMPACT_ATOMS: atom_id res chain seq x y z
N MET A 1 -17.15 -18.41 2.86
CA MET A 1 -16.50 -17.08 2.91
C MET A 1 -16.14 -16.79 4.35
N ALA A 2 -14.97 -16.22 4.61
CA ALA A 2 -14.70 -15.72 5.96
C ALA A 2 -15.69 -14.57 6.20
N GLU A 3 -16.50 -14.67 7.23
CA GLU A 3 -17.62 -13.76 7.56
C GLU A 3 -17.18 -12.29 7.74
N ASN A 4 -15.88 -11.97 7.67
CA ASN A 4 -15.26 -10.66 7.94
C ASN A 4 -14.09 -10.33 6.99
N ALA A 5 -14.09 -10.80 5.74
CA ALA A 5 -13.04 -10.44 4.79
C ALA A 5 -13.09 -8.94 4.43
N LEU A 6 -11.92 -8.29 4.34
CA LEU A 6 -11.83 -6.89 3.95
C LEU A 6 -11.64 -6.75 2.44
N HIS A 7 -12.54 -6.03 1.83
CA HIS A 7 -12.49 -5.68 0.41
C HIS A 7 -12.41 -4.17 0.29
N GLY A 8 -11.28 -3.65 -0.15
CA GLY A 8 -11.03 -2.24 -0.02
C GLY A 8 -10.28 -1.59 -1.17
N VAL A 9 -10.01 -0.31 -0.96
CA VAL A 9 -9.22 0.52 -1.86
C VAL A 9 -8.13 1.25 -1.08
N ASN A 10 -6.98 1.46 -1.73
CA ASN A 10 -5.93 2.33 -1.20
C ASN A 10 -6.31 3.79 -1.38
N LEU A 11 -6.01 4.61 -0.39
CA LEU A 11 -6.18 6.07 -0.43
C LEU A 11 -4.85 6.77 -0.78
N THR A 12 -4.15 6.24 -1.77
CA THR A 12 -2.84 6.69 -2.22
C THR A 12 -2.88 8.10 -2.79
N GLY A 13 -1.82 8.87 -2.58
CA GLY A 13 -1.68 10.23 -3.11
C GLY A 13 -2.38 11.31 -2.29
N TRP A 14 -2.99 10.97 -1.16
CA TRP A 14 -3.65 11.93 -0.26
C TRP A 14 -2.70 12.48 0.80
N LEU A 15 -2.22 11.63 1.71
CA LEU A 15 -1.33 12.01 2.80
C LEU A 15 0.15 11.84 2.43
N THR A 16 0.46 10.84 1.62
CA THR A 16 1.74 10.62 0.94
C THR A 16 1.60 11.09 -0.51
N LEU A 17 2.43 12.06 -0.92
CA LEU A 17 2.32 12.64 -2.26
C LEU A 17 3.04 11.75 -3.28
N GLU A 18 2.31 11.37 -4.32
CA GLU A 18 2.84 10.52 -5.39
C GLU A 18 2.57 11.14 -6.77
N PRO A 19 3.62 11.48 -7.55
CA PRO A 19 3.48 12.19 -8.83
C PRO A 19 2.60 11.47 -9.85
N TRP A 20 2.57 10.14 -9.83
CA TRP A 20 1.73 9.38 -10.74
C TRP A 20 0.23 9.44 -10.40
N VAL A 21 -0.11 9.67 -9.12
CA VAL A 21 -1.50 9.82 -8.66
C VAL A 21 -2.01 11.24 -8.91
N THR A 22 -1.19 12.23 -8.58
CA THR A 22 -1.54 13.66 -8.61
C THR A 22 -0.48 14.48 -9.34
N PRO A 23 -0.27 14.25 -10.65
CA PRO A 23 0.80 14.90 -11.43
C PRO A 23 0.69 16.42 -11.45
N GLU A 24 -0.51 16.98 -11.29
CA GLU A 24 -0.71 18.42 -11.25
C GLU A 24 -0.04 19.12 -10.07
N LEU A 25 0.16 18.42 -8.94
CA LEU A 25 0.88 18.97 -7.79
C LEU A 25 2.35 19.22 -8.10
N PHE A 26 2.91 18.44 -9.01
CA PHE A 26 4.30 18.48 -9.40
C PHE A 26 4.53 19.27 -10.69
N SER A 27 3.43 19.60 -11.39
CA SER A 27 3.49 20.31 -12.67
C SER A 27 4.12 21.69 -12.53
N GLY A 28 5.08 21.99 -13.39
CA GLY A 28 5.78 23.29 -13.41
C GLY A 28 6.87 23.45 -12.34
N SER A 29 6.98 22.53 -11.39
CA SER A 29 8.02 22.57 -10.35
C SER A 29 9.32 21.87 -10.78
N GLY A 30 9.26 20.94 -11.74
CA GLY A 30 10.34 20.01 -12.07
C GLY A 30 10.60 18.95 -11.00
N ALA A 31 9.75 18.88 -9.97
CA ALA A 31 9.88 17.93 -8.88
C ALA A 31 9.40 16.52 -9.31
N LEU A 32 10.12 15.51 -8.87
CA LEU A 32 9.84 14.10 -9.12
C LEU A 32 9.29 13.38 -7.87
N ASP A 33 9.39 14.03 -6.71
CA ASP A 33 8.99 13.51 -5.41
C ASP A 33 8.65 14.65 -4.44
N GLU A 34 8.21 14.33 -3.24
CA GLU A 34 7.87 15.32 -2.22
C GLU A 34 9.10 16.09 -1.70
N PRO A 35 10.29 15.50 -1.46
CA PRO A 35 11.50 16.24 -1.12
C PRO A 35 11.90 17.29 -2.16
N SER A 36 11.90 16.93 -3.43
CA SER A 36 12.22 17.86 -4.52
C SER A 36 11.13 18.93 -4.71
N LEU A 37 9.86 18.59 -4.41
CA LEU A 37 8.77 19.57 -4.39
C LEU A 37 8.97 20.61 -3.29
N ILE A 38 9.40 20.20 -2.10
CA ILE A 38 9.75 21.12 -1.00
C ILE A 38 10.90 22.04 -1.42
N THR A 39 11.93 21.47 -2.05
CA THR A 39 13.08 22.24 -2.53
C THR A 39 12.67 23.27 -3.59
N SER A 40 11.79 22.90 -4.51
CA SER A 40 11.33 23.77 -5.59
C SER A 40 10.43 24.89 -5.10
N LEU A 41 9.49 24.61 -4.19
CA LEU A 41 8.48 25.57 -3.72
C LEU A 41 8.90 26.36 -2.47
N GLY A 42 9.95 25.89 -1.78
CA GLY A 42 10.28 26.33 -0.43
C GLY A 42 9.24 25.90 0.60
N ALA A 43 9.60 25.88 1.89
CA ALA A 43 8.74 25.35 2.96
C ALA A 43 7.34 26.00 3.01
N LYS A 44 7.24 27.30 2.78
CA LYS A 44 5.95 28.03 2.81
C LYS A 44 5.06 27.62 1.64
N GLY A 45 5.60 27.64 0.41
CA GLY A 45 4.86 27.27 -0.81
C GLY A 45 4.40 25.81 -0.78
N TYR A 46 5.28 24.90 -0.35
CA TYR A 46 4.95 23.51 -0.15
C TYR A 46 3.78 23.32 0.83
N ARG A 47 3.85 23.90 2.03
CA ARG A 47 2.79 23.78 3.04
C ARG A 47 1.44 24.30 2.55
N GLU A 48 1.42 25.36 1.75
CA GLU A 48 0.18 25.92 1.17
C GLU A 48 -0.43 24.95 0.13
N VAL A 49 0.39 24.42 -0.77
CA VAL A 49 -0.04 23.46 -1.81
C VAL A 49 -0.57 22.19 -1.18
N VAL A 50 0.14 21.63 -0.20
CA VAL A 50 -0.25 20.37 0.46
C VAL A 50 -1.54 20.54 1.28
N ARG A 51 -1.72 21.63 2.04
CA ARG A 51 -2.99 21.90 2.74
C ARG A 51 -4.16 21.94 1.78
N ARG A 52 -4.02 22.65 0.66
CA ARG A 52 -5.06 22.76 -0.36
C ARG A 52 -5.37 21.41 -1.00
N HIS A 53 -4.34 20.62 -1.27
CA HIS A 53 -4.48 19.28 -1.80
C HIS A 53 -5.23 18.36 -0.82
N ARG A 54 -4.77 18.25 0.43
CA ARG A 54 -5.38 17.38 1.44
C ARG A 54 -6.84 17.73 1.70
N ALA A 55 -7.18 19.01 1.69
CA ALA A 55 -8.56 19.46 1.89
C ALA A 55 -9.51 19.14 0.72
N ARG A 56 -9.01 18.77 -0.47
CA ARG A 56 -9.83 18.61 -1.69
C ARG A 56 -9.70 17.25 -2.36
N PHE A 57 -8.56 16.59 -2.19
CA PHE A 57 -8.28 15.36 -2.93
C PHE A 57 -9.17 14.23 -2.46
N LEU A 58 -9.27 13.99 -1.15
CA LEU A 58 -10.24 13.05 -0.59
C LEU A 58 -11.20 13.77 0.34
N THR A 59 -12.47 13.41 0.27
CA THR A 59 -13.56 14.05 1.01
C THR A 59 -14.47 12.99 1.60
N LYS A 60 -15.35 13.36 2.52
CA LYS A 60 -16.39 12.48 3.08
C LYS A 60 -17.27 11.83 2.00
N ASP A 61 -17.51 12.55 0.90
CA ASP A 61 -18.27 12.01 -0.24
C ASP A 61 -17.51 10.87 -0.94
N ASP A 62 -16.18 10.93 -1.01
CA ASP A 62 -15.37 9.81 -1.52
C ASP A 62 -15.55 8.56 -0.66
N PHE A 63 -15.53 8.67 0.68
CA PHE A 63 -15.77 7.55 1.60
C PHE A 63 -17.17 6.98 1.41
N SER A 64 -18.19 7.83 1.32
CA SER A 64 -19.57 7.40 1.04
C SER A 64 -19.67 6.65 -0.30
N ARG A 65 -18.97 7.10 -1.33
CA ARG A 65 -18.93 6.42 -2.63
C ARG A 65 -18.18 5.09 -2.57
N ILE A 66 -17.10 4.99 -1.80
CA ILE A 66 -16.38 3.73 -1.56
C ILE A 66 -17.35 2.71 -0.96
N ALA A 67 -18.02 3.03 0.15
CA ALA A 67 -19.00 2.16 0.78
C ALA A 67 -20.17 1.81 -0.16
N SER A 68 -20.66 2.80 -0.92
CA SER A 68 -21.79 2.61 -1.86
C SER A 68 -21.45 1.64 -2.99
N ARG A 69 -20.16 1.44 -3.31
CA ARG A 69 -19.69 0.45 -4.29
C ARG A 69 -19.52 -0.96 -3.70
N GLY A 70 -19.73 -1.14 -2.40
CA GLY A 70 -19.64 -2.43 -1.72
C GLY A 70 -18.29 -2.69 -1.05
N PHE A 71 -17.35 -1.75 -1.09
CA PHE A 71 -16.13 -1.86 -0.27
C PHE A 71 -16.48 -1.70 1.20
N ASN A 72 -15.82 -2.48 2.06
CA ASN A 72 -15.98 -2.43 3.51
C ASN A 72 -14.73 -1.96 4.25
N ALA A 73 -13.67 -1.62 3.51
CA ALA A 73 -12.43 -1.15 4.09
C ALA A 73 -11.70 -0.14 3.19
N VAL A 74 -10.81 0.64 3.82
CA VAL A 74 -9.82 1.47 3.13
C VAL A 74 -8.44 1.20 3.71
N ARG A 75 -7.41 1.20 2.87
CA ARG A 75 -6.01 1.20 3.29
C ARG A 75 -5.46 2.61 3.11
N LEU A 76 -5.00 3.21 4.20
CA LEU A 76 -4.54 4.58 4.26
C LEU A 76 -3.02 4.63 4.43
N PRO A 77 -2.26 4.96 3.39
CA PRO A 77 -0.85 5.28 3.53
C PRO A 77 -0.65 6.51 4.40
N VAL A 78 0.13 6.36 5.48
CA VAL A 78 0.42 7.40 6.47
C VAL A 78 1.91 7.70 6.45
N PRO A 79 2.33 8.96 6.25
CA PRO A 79 3.75 9.27 6.18
C PRO A 79 4.41 9.26 7.58
N TRP A 80 5.72 8.95 7.61
CA TRP A 80 6.52 8.94 8.82
C TRP A 80 6.51 10.27 9.60
N TYR A 81 6.23 11.38 8.92
CA TYR A 81 6.13 12.72 9.50
C TYR A 81 4.69 13.11 9.89
N VAL A 82 3.78 12.16 10.03
CA VAL A 82 2.33 12.37 10.28
C VAL A 82 2.05 13.33 11.44
N PHE A 83 2.85 13.28 12.51
CA PHE A 83 2.70 14.13 13.68
C PHE A 83 3.31 15.54 13.53
N GLY A 84 3.96 15.85 12.40
CA GLY A 84 4.56 17.15 12.15
C GLY A 84 5.50 17.58 13.28
N GLU A 85 5.35 18.83 13.75
CA GLU A 85 6.20 19.41 14.79
C GLU A 85 6.12 18.69 16.15
N SER A 86 5.10 17.87 16.39
CA SER A 86 4.97 17.03 17.58
C SER A 86 5.74 15.72 17.49
N GLY A 87 6.26 15.39 16.30
CA GLY A 87 7.05 14.18 16.05
C GLY A 87 8.56 14.43 16.08
N PRO A 88 9.36 13.37 16.15
CA PRO A 88 10.81 13.49 16.06
C PRO A 88 11.22 13.86 14.62
N ASN A 89 12.06 14.91 14.50
CA ASN A 89 12.69 15.33 13.25
C ASN A 89 11.76 15.51 12.04
N PRO A 90 10.65 16.27 12.14
CA PRO A 90 9.68 16.39 11.06
C PRO A 90 10.23 17.09 9.82
N GLY A 91 11.38 17.76 9.92
CA GLY A 91 11.93 18.56 8.82
C GLY A 91 10.96 19.63 8.33
N PRO A 92 10.94 19.93 7.02
CA PRO A 92 10.04 20.90 6.43
C PRO A 92 8.63 20.36 6.18
N TYR A 93 8.40 19.06 6.40
CA TYR A 93 7.15 18.37 6.07
C TYR A 93 5.97 18.87 6.91
N LEU A 94 4.79 18.89 6.29
CA LEU A 94 3.54 19.22 6.98
C LEU A 94 2.93 17.95 7.59
N GLY A 95 2.75 17.92 8.91
CA GLY A 95 2.01 16.86 9.59
C GLY A 95 0.59 16.71 9.05
N CYS A 96 -0.04 15.55 9.31
CA CYS A 96 -1.37 15.23 8.80
C CYS A 96 -2.20 14.40 9.78
N ILE A 97 -1.93 14.50 11.06
CA ILE A 97 -2.66 13.74 12.07
C ILE A 97 -4.15 14.09 12.12
N ASP A 98 -4.50 15.34 11.86
CA ASP A 98 -5.89 15.80 11.83
C ASP A 98 -6.66 15.17 10.65
N GLU A 99 -6.00 15.02 9.50
CA GLU A 99 -6.58 14.31 8.34
C GLU A 99 -6.73 12.81 8.60
N VAL A 100 -5.84 12.20 9.38
CA VAL A 100 -5.97 10.79 9.81
C VAL A 100 -7.15 10.63 10.77
N ASP A 101 -7.32 11.53 11.74
CA ASP A 101 -8.48 11.57 12.63
C ASP A 101 -9.78 11.67 11.83
N GLN A 102 -9.81 12.59 10.88
CA GLN A 102 -10.97 12.84 10.01
C GLN A 102 -11.30 11.62 9.12
N ALA A 103 -10.29 10.95 8.57
CA ALA A 103 -10.47 9.73 7.79
C ALA A 103 -11.16 8.63 8.61
N LEU A 104 -10.74 8.48 9.86
CA LEU A 104 -11.29 7.47 10.75
C LEU A 104 -12.73 7.82 11.18
N GLU A 105 -13.02 9.11 11.44
CA GLU A 105 -14.37 9.58 11.70
C GLU A 105 -15.31 9.30 10.53
N TRP A 106 -14.93 9.65 9.31
CA TRP A 106 -15.73 9.39 8.12
C TRP A 106 -15.94 7.90 7.87
N ALA A 107 -14.93 7.07 8.14
CA ALA A 107 -15.03 5.63 7.98
C ALA A 107 -16.00 5.02 9.00
N GLU A 108 -15.93 5.41 10.27
CA GLU A 108 -16.79 4.91 11.35
C GLU A 108 -18.26 5.27 11.14
N GLU A 109 -18.57 6.46 10.62
CA GLU A 109 -19.94 6.88 10.34
C GLU A 109 -20.68 5.97 9.33
N ILE A 110 -19.92 5.23 8.51
CA ILE A 110 -20.45 4.38 7.42
C ILE A 110 -19.96 2.93 7.50
N ASP A 111 -19.42 2.54 8.68
CA ASP A 111 -18.94 1.18 8.99
C ASP A 111 -17.84 0.66 8.07
N LEU A 112 -16.97 1.54 7.57
CA LEU A 112 -15.74 1.16 6.89
C LEU A 112 -14.62 0.89 7.91
N LYS A 113 -13.82 -0.14 7.65
CA LYS A 113 -12.58 -0.40 8.40
C LYS A 113 -11.40 0.33 7.77
N VAL A 114 -10.48 0.78 8.60
CA VAL A 114 -9.27 1.48 8.17
C VAL A 114 -8.04 0.66 8.54
N VAL A 115 -7.24 0.34 7.56
CA VAL A 115 -5.90 -0.23 7.72
C VAL A 115 -4.90 0.88 7.44
N PHE A 116 -4.07 1.23 8.42
CA PHE A 116 -2.95 2.15 8.17
C PHE A 116 -1.79 1.41 7.51
N ALA A 117 -1.05 2.12 6.65
CA ALA A 117 0.20 1.63 6.06
C ALA A 117 1.29 2.69 6.23
N LEU A 118 2.30 2.40 7.04
CA LEU A 118 3.33 3.38 7.37
C LEU A 118 4.33 3.53 6.22
N ALA A 119 4.35 4.70 5.58
CA ALA A 119 5.44 5.11 4.71
C ALA A 119 6.63 5.56 5.57
N VAL A 120 7.62 4.69 5.71
CA VAL A 120 8.69 4.78 6.75
C VAL A 120 9.79 5.79 6.44
N ASN A 121 9.83 6.36 5.23
CA ASN A 121 11.02 7.06 4.77
C ASN A 121 10.71 8.24 3.87
N PRO A 122 11.49 9.34 3.92
CA PRO A 122 11.43 10.37 2.89
C PRO A 122 11.95 9.82 1.56
N GLY A 123 11.23 10.11 0.49
CA GLY A 123 11.51 9.64 -0.85
C GLY A 123 10.22 9.23 -1.56
N VAL A 124 10.36 8.78 -2.80
CA VAL A 124 9.23 8.19 -3.53
C VAL A 124 8.96 6.80 -2.95
N PRO A 125 7.71 6.47 -2.55
CA PRO A 125 7.37 5.11 -2.19
C PRO A 125 7.78 4.14 -3.31
N GLY A 126 8.71 3.24 -2.98
CA GLY A 126 9.25 2.29 -3.96
C GLY A 126 10.48 2.74 -4.72
N ASP A 127 11.06 3.91 -4.43
CA ASP A 127 12.36 4.31 -4.96
C ASP A 127 13.51 3.54 -4.30
N GLU A 128 14.56 3.31 -5.08
CA GLU A 128 15.71 2.51 -4.70
C GLU A 128 16.47 3.09 -3.50
N GLU A 129 16.62 4.39 -3.42
CA GLU A 129 17.36 5.11 -2.38
C GLU A 129 16.64 5.05 -1.00
N THR A 130 15.33 4.90 -1.00
CA THR A 130 14.49 4.90 0.19
C THR A 130 14.85 3.81 1.18
N TRP A 131 15.06 2.58 0.70
CA TRP A 131 15.34 1.42 1.56
C TRP A 131 16.80 1.32 1.99
N ASN A 132 17.72 1.90 1.23
CA ASN A 132 19.12 2.04 1.62
C ASN A 132 19.22 2.99 2.83
N ASN A 133 18.56 4.16 2.78
CA ASN A 133 18.53 5.10 3.90
C ASN A 133 17.89 4.47 5.15
N PHE A 134 16.80 3.71 5.00
CA PHE A 134 16.17 3.00 6.11
C PHE A 134 17.09 1.92 6.71
N THR A 135 17.93 1.32 5.89
CA THR A 135 18.94 0.33 6.31
C THR A 135 20.09 0.98 7.07
N ASP A 136 20.61 2.08 6.57
CA ASP A 136 21.84 2.70 7.06
C ASP A 136 21.60 3.61 8.27
N ASP A 137 20.44 4.25 8.35
CA ASP A 137 20.10 5.18 9.42
C ASP A 137 19.19 4.54 10.49
N ARG A 138 19.77 4.27 11.66
CA ARG A 138 19.02 3.80 12.82
C ARG A 138 17.98 4.82 13.30
N GLY A 139 18.25 6.12 13.20
CA GLY A 139 17.32 7.16 13.63
C GLY A 139 16.02 7.14 12.83
N ILE A 140 16.09 6.86 11.52
CA ILE A 140 14.91 6.68 10.67
C ILE A 140 14.07 5.49 11.15
N ARG A 141 14.70 4.35 11.49
CA ARG A 141 13.98 3.19 12.02
C ARG A 141 13.34 3.45 13.39
N GLU A 142 14.04 4.11 14.30
CA GLU A 142 13.50 4.48 15.62
C GLU A 142 12.33 5.47 15.47
N ASN A 143 12.41 6.41 14.52
CA ASN A 143 11.30 7.30 14.19
C ASN A 143 10.08 6.51 13.70
N ALA A 144 10.25 5.57 12.78
CA ALA A 144 9.18 4.70 12.31
C ALA A 144 8.54 3.91 13.47
N LEU A 145 9.34 3.32 14.36
CA LEU A 145 8.86 2.61 15.54
C LEU A 145 8.09 3.53 16.50
N TRP A 146 8.55 4.76 16.68
CA TRP A 146 7.85 5.75 17.48
C TRP A 146 6.50 6.12 16.86
N VAL A 147 6.44 6.37 15.55
CA VAL A 147 5.19 6.68 14.83
C VAL A 147 4.19 5.53 14.95
N LEU A 148 4.63 4.27 14.78
CA LEU A 148 3.79 3.09 14.97
C LEU A 148 3.19 3.04 16.39
N SER A 149 3.99 3.29 17.41
CA SER A 149 3.53 3.34 18.80
C SER A 149 2.49 4.45 19.01
N GLN A 150 2.74 5.66 18.50
CA GLN A 150 1.82 6.80 18.68
C GLN A 150 0.49 6.59 17.93
N LEU A 151 0.52 6.13 16.68
CA LEU A 151 -0.69 5.82 15.92
C LEU A 151 -1.49 4.72 16.62
N SER A 152 -0.82 3.65 17.03
CA SER A 152 -1.46 2.52 17.69
C SER A 152 -2.12 2.94 19.02
N SER A 153 -1.43 3.72 19.85
CA SER A 153 -1.98 4.25 21.11
C SER A 153 -3.18 5.17 20.88
N ARG A 154 -3.09 6.06 19.87
CA ARG A 154 -4.15 7.03 19.55
C ARG A 154 -5.44 6.38 19.11
N TYR A 155 -5.34 5.28 18.36
CA TYR A 155 -6.49 4.65 17.72
C TYR A 155 -6.89 3.28 18.28
N ALA A 156 -6.23 2.79 19.34
CA ALA A 156 -6.48 1.49 19.94
C ALA A 156 -7.97 1.22 20.28
N SER A 157 -8.70 2.27 20.71
CA SER A 157 -10.10 2.17 21.10
C SER A 157 -11.09 2.52 19.98
N ARG A 158 -10.62 2.89 18.80
CA ARG A 158 -11.47 3.31 17.69
C ARG A 158 -11.99 2.09 16.93
N MET A 159 -13.30 2.01 16.74
CA MET A 159 -13.94 0.88 16.07
C MET A 159 -13.61 0.76 14.58
N GLY A 160 -13.27 1.87 13.94
CA GLY A 160 -12.83 1.91 12.55
C GLY A 160 -11.39 1.42 12.36
N PHE A 161 -10.54 1.49 13.38
CA PHE A 161 -9.16 1.07 13.28
C PHE A 161 -9.04 -0.46 13.29
N TYR A 162 -8.69 -1.04 12.15
CA TYR A 162 -8.58 -2.49 12.00
C TYR A 162 -7.15 -3.00 12.26
N GLY A 163 -6.15 -2.26 11.79
CA GLY A 163 -4.76 -2.69 11.94
C GLY A 163 -3.78 -1.73 11.28
N ILE A 164 -2.50 -2.06 11.41
CA ILE A 164 -1.41 -1.23 10.89
C ILE A 164 -0.35 -2.08 10.19
N GLU A 165 -0.02 -1.70 8.97
CA GLU A 165 1.12 -2.23 8.24
C GLU A 165 2.37 -1.42 8.62
N VAL A 166 3.39 -2.16 9.04
CA VAL A 166 4.56 -1.58 9.72
C VAL A 166 5.55 -0.89 8.79
N ALA A 167 5.47 -1.15 7.48
CA ALA A 167 6.35 -0.54 6.48
C ALA A 167 5.78 -0.72 5.07
N ASP A 168 5.18 0.31 4.50
CA ASP A 168 4.64 0.28 3.13
C ASP A 168 5.75 0.08 2.10
N ASP A 169 5.53 -0.78 1.10
CA ASP A 169 6.47 -1.10 0.00
C ASP A 169 7.87 -1.57 0.47
N ALA A 170 7.95 -2.33 1.56
CA ALA A 170 9.21 -2.89 2.04
C ALA A 170 9.91 -3.74 0.95
N ARG A 171 11.24 -3.71 0.96
CA ARG A 171 12.07 -4.48 0.02
C ARG A 171 13.22 -5.18 0.72
N ILE A 172 13.44 -6.44 0.37
CA ILE A 172 14.63 -7.20 0.78
C ILE A 172 15.70 -7.09 -0.31
N GLN A 173 16.95 -6.91 0.12
CA GLN A 173 18.11 -7.02 -0.76
C GLN A 173 18.22 -8.42 -1.34
N THR A 174 18.44 -8.52 -2.64
CA THR A 174 18.74 -9.76 -3.34
C THR A 174 20.07 -9.64 -4.08
N ARG A 175 20.76 -10.75 -4.27
CA ARG A 175 21.99 -10.77 -5.10
C ARG A 175 21.59 -10.84 -6.57
N ARG A 176 22.15 -9.92 -7.37
CA ARG A 176 22.08 -9.96 -8.83
C ARG A 176 23.48 -9.91 -9.42
N GLY A 177 23.96 -11.03 -9.92
CA GLY A 177 25.35 -11.13 -10.45
C GLY A 177 26.39 -10.82 -9.37
N LEU A 178 27.23 -9.81 -9.60
CA LEU A 178 28.26 -9.36 -8.66
C LEU A 178 27.77 -8.26 -7.69
N GLY A 179 26.55 -7.78 -7.85
CA GLY A 179 25.95 -6.73 -7.02
C GLY A 179 24.82 -7.24 -6.13
N VAL A 180 24.29 -6.35 -5.30
CA VAL A 180 23.05 -6.50 -4.56
C VAL A 180 22.03 -5.52 -5.11
N THR A 181 20.76 -5.92 -5.09
CA THR A 181 19.69 -4.98 -5.36
C THR A 181 19.53 -4.05 -4.18
N ASP A 182 18.86 -2.95 -4.43
CA ASP A 182 18.37 -2.07 -3.41
C ASP A 182 17.42 -2.78 -2.44
N GLY A 183 17.37 -2.31 -1.21
CA GLY A 183 16.54 -2.88 -0.16
C GLY A 183 17.27 -3.10 1.16
N MET A 184 16.60 -3.69 2.11
CA MET A 184 17.12 -3.98 3.44
C MET A 184 17.63 -5.42 3.54
N PRO A 185 18.78 -5.68 4.19
CA PRO A 185 19.17 -7.05 4.53
C PRO A 185 18.07 -7.77 5.30
N GLY A 186 17.71 -8.99 4.85
CA GLY A 186 16.55 -9.71 5.39
C GLY A 186 16.58 -9.92 6.91
N HIS A 187 17.76 -10.08 7.54
CA HIS A 187 17.85 -10.19 9.00
C HIS A 187 17.54 -8.88 9.73
N LEU A 188 17.90 -7.71 9.15
CA LEU A 188 17.57 -6.40 9.71
C LEU A 188 16.08 -6.11 9.57
N LEU A 189 15.48 -6.44 8.42
CA LEU A 189 14.04 -6.28 8.21
C LEU A 189 13.23 -7.16 9.18
N ARG A 190 13.64 -8.40 9.41
CA ARG A 190 13.01 -9.27 10.42
C ARG A 190 13.14 -8.71 11.83
N ASN A 191 14.26 -8.11 12.19
CA ASN A 191 14.43 -7.45 13.49
C ASN A 191 13.53 -6.23 13.62
N TYR A 192 13.42 -5.42 12.55
CA TYR A 192 12.51 -4.29 12.53
C TYR A 192 11.05 -4.74 12.69
N TYR A 193 10.60 -5.78 11.99
CA TYR A 193 9.22 -6.28 12.12
C TYR A 193 8.89 -6.76 13.53
N ARG A 194 9.82 -7.44 14.21
CA ARG A 194 9.61 -7.83 15.61
C ARG A 194 9.50 -6.61 16.52
N ALA A 195 10.42 -5.64 16.37
CA ALA A 195 10.38 -4.42 17.15
C ALA A 195 9.09 -3.62 16.91
N ALA A 196 8.64 -3.53 15.65
CA ALA A 196 7.39 -2.88 15.26
C ALA A 196 6.17 -3.59 15.90
N TYR A 197 6.14 -4.92 15.85
CA TYR A 197 5.12 -5.71 16.53
C TYR A 197 5.07 -5.39 18.03
N ASP A 198 6.21 -5.42 18.71
CA ASP A 198 6.28 -5.13 20.14
C ASP A 198 5.77 -3.73 20.47
N ARG A 199 6.14 -2.71 19.67
CA ARG A 199 5.65 -1.32 19.82
C ARG A 199 4.14 -1.21 19.65
N VAL A 200 3.57 -1.88 18.67
CA VAL A 200 2.11 -1.87 18.44
C VAL A 200 1.40 -2.57 19.61
N ARG A 201 1.92 -3.72 20.06
CA ARG A 201 1.31 -4.48 21.18
C ARG A 201 1.39 -3.76 22.52
N GLU A 202 2.50 -3.11 22.81
CA GLU A 202 2.66 -2.26 24.00
C GLU A 202 1.67 -1.09 24.00
N ALA A 203 1.42 -0.51 22.82
CA ALA A 203 0.60 0.70 22.68
C ALA A 203 -0.91 0.42 22.56
N ALA A 204 -1.32 -0.67 21.92
CA ALA A 204 -2.72 -0.92 21.56
C ALA A 204 -3.25 -2.30 21.98
N GLY A 205 -2.44 -3.14 22.63
CA GLY A 205 -2.88 -4.48 23.03
C GLY A 205 -2.97 -5.48 21.86
N PRO A 206 -3.72 -6.59 22.03
CA PRO A 206 -3.72 -7.70 21.09
C PRO A 206 -4.68 -7.52 19.89
N ASP A 207 -5.64 -6.61 19.97
CA ASP A 207 -6.77 -6.56 19.04
C ASP A 207 -6.40 -6.08 17.61
N PRO A 208 -5.63 -4.98 17.41
CA PRO A 208 -5.31 -4.54 16.06
C PRO A 208 -4.46 -5.55 15.30
N VAL A 209 -4.73 -5.72 14.01
CA VAL A 209 -3.87 -6.55 13.15
C VAL A 209 -2.54 -5.84 12.90
N VAL A 210 -1.44 -6.54 13.14
CA VAL A 210 -0.10 -6.08 12.74
C VAL A 210 0.23 -6.72 11.39
N ILE A 211 0.43 -5.88 10.39
CA ILE A 211 0.65 -6.33 9.02
C ILE A 211 2.12 -6.11 8.67
N ILE A 212 2.76 -7.17 8.21
CA ILE A 212 4.14 -7.16 7.74
C ILE A 212 4.18 -7.43 6.23
N PRO A 213 4.84 -6.59 5.42
CA PRO A 213 5.02 -6.86 4.00
C PRO A 213 5.89 -8.09 3.74
N ASP A 214 5.61 -8.81 2.66
CA ASP A 214 6.46 -9.90 2.16
C ASP A 214 7.75 -9.39 1.52
N ALA A 215 7.84 -8.08 1.30
CA ALA A 215 9.00 -7.38 0.73
C ALA A 215 9.44 -7.94 -0.64
N GLY A 216 8.48 -8.49 -1.42
CA GLY A 216 8.69 -9.13 -2.71
C GLY A 216 9.41 -10.48 -2.64
N MET A 217 9.60 -11.05 -1.44
CA MET A 217 10.35 -12.29 -1.21
C MET A 217 9.51 -13.31 -0.41
N PRO A 218 8.46 -13.91 -1.01
CA PRO A 218 7.49 -14.73 -0.28
C PRO A 218 8.11 -15.97 0.42
N THR A 219 9.23 -16.47 -0.05
CA THR A 219 9.90 -17.65 0.55
C THR A 219 10.61 -17.34 1.87
N ASP A 220 10.88 -16.06 2.16
CA ASP A 220 11.69 -15.62 3.30
C ASP A 220 10.93 -15.60 4.62
N TRP A 221 9.60 -15.71 4.59
CA TRP A 221 8.73 -15.55 5.75
C TRP A 221 8.22 -16.86 6.33
N ARG A 222 8.73 -18.00 5.85
CA ARG A 222 8.33 -19.31 6.35
C ARG A 222 8.52 -19.42 7.87
N ARG A 223 7.40 -19.64 8.59
CA ARG A 223 7.32 -19.70 10.05
C ARG A 223 7.79 -18.44 10.80
N PHE A 224 8.05 -17.32 10.08
CA PHE A 224 8.40 -16.07 10.73
C PHE A 224 7.15 -15.45 11.35
N MET A 225 7.21 -15.14 12.66
CA MET A 225 6.09 -14.60 13.44
C MET A 225 4.78 -15.43 13.37
N ALA A 226 4.85 -16.70 12.98
CA ALA A 226 3.71 -17.63 12.97
C ALA A 226 3.61 -18.45 14.26
N GLN A 227 4.48 -18.20 15.25
CA GLN A 227 4.47 -18.87 16.57
C GLN A 227 3.40 -18.25 17.47
N ARG A 228 2.91 -19.03 18.44
CA ARG A 228 1.80 -18.65 19.35
C ARG A 228 1.99 -17.33 20.13
N GLN A 229 3.23 -16.89 20.31
CA GLN A 229 3.55 -15.61 20.96
C GLN A 229 3.22 -14.39 20.11
N TYR A 230 3.12 -14.58 18.77
CA TYR A 230 2.72 -13.52 17.86
C TYR A 230 1.24 -13.69 17.50
N GLN A 231 0.40 -12.77 17.96
CA GLN A 231 -1.04 -12.79 17.74
C GLN A 231 -1.44 -11.74 16.72
N ASN A 232 -2.45 -12.03 15.92
CA ASN A 232 -2.98 -11.10 14.91
C ASN A 232 -1.90 -10.48 14.02
N VAL A 233 -1.00 -11.34 13.47
CA VAL A 233 -0.02 -10.94 12.47
C VAL A 233 -0.46 -11.43 11.11
N TRP A 234 -0.52 -10.55 10.12
CA TRP A 234 -0.82 -10.87 8.74
C TRP A 234 0.39 -10.57 7.85
N LEU A 235 0.50 -11.31 6.75
CA LEU A 235 1.50 -11.07 5.71
C LEU A 235 0.82 -10.37 4.53
N ASP A 236 1.41 -9.26 4.07
CA ASP A 236 0.91 -8.51 2.93
C ASP A 236 1.79 -8.68 1.71
N CYS A 237 1.20 -8.99 0.56
CA CYS A 237 1.88 -9.00 -0.72
C CYS A 237 1.36 -7.89 -1.65
N HIS A 238 2.28 -7.18 -2.31
CA HIS A 238 1.98 -6.13 -3.27
C HIS A 238 2.09 -6.68 -4.69
N LEU A 239 0.95 -6.82 -5.36
CA LEU A 239 0.82 -7.43 -6.69
C LEU A 239 0.41 -6.40 -7.76
N ASP A 240 0.44 -5.12 -7.45
CA ASP A 240 0.10 -4.01 -8.34
C ASP A 240 1.10 -3.84 -9.49
N LYS A 241 2.34 -4.32 -9.32
CA LYS A 241 3.42 -4.29 -10.32
C LYS A 241 3.85 -5.72 -10.73
N PRO A 242 2.97 -6.50 -11.38
CA PRO A 242 3.26 -7.90 -11.70
C PRO A 242 4.45 -8.08 -12.66
N SER A 243 4.88 -7.04 -13.37
CA SER A 243 6.10 -7.05 -14.20
C SER A 243 7.36 -7.39 -13.40
N ALA A 244 7.47 -6.96 -12.14
CA ALA A 244 8.59 -7.31 -11.28
C ALA A 244 8.58 -8.81 -10.96
N ILE A 245 7.42 -9.36 -10.57
CA ILE A 245 7.22 -10.79 -10.28
C ILE A 245 7.55 -11.63 -11.50
N MET A 246 7.16 -11.17 -12.69
CA MET A 246 7.40 -11.89 -13.94
C MET A 246 8.84 -11.80 -14.43
N ALA A 247 9.50 -10.66 -14.24
CA ALA A 247 10.91 -10.49 -14.58
C ALA A 247 11.79 -11.46 -13.77
N ASP A 248 11.48 -11.68 -12.50
CA ASP A 248 12.17 -12.65 -11.64
C ASP A 248 11.95 -14.10 -12.11
N MET A 249 10.88 -14.36 -12.87
CA MET A 249 10.58 -15.65 -13.49
C MET A 249 11.14 -15.79 -14.92
N GLY A 250 11.84 -14.77 -15.43
CA GLY A 250 12.37 -14.77 -16.82
C GLY A 250 11.28 -14.66 -17.89
N TYR A 251 10.13 -14.07 -17.58
CA TYR A 251 8.96 -14.05 -18.45
C TYR A 251 8.69 -12.64 -19.00
N ALA A 252 8.49 -12.53 -20.33
CA ALA A 252 7.93 -11.35 -20.98
C ALA A 252 6.54 -11.72 -21.52
N PRO A 253 5.44 -11.25 -20.89
CA PRO A 253 4.10 -11.63 -21.33
C PRO A 253 3.74 -10.97 -22.67
N GLY A 254 3.18 -11.78 -23.57
CA GLY A 254 2.57 -11.27 -24.79
C GLY A 254 1.18 -10.68 -24.55
N ALA A 255 0.75 -9.79 -25.43
CA ALA A 255 -0.56 -9.11 -25.40
C ALA A 255 -1.70 -10.04 -25.84
N SER A 256 -2.07 -11.00 -24.98
CA SER A 256 -3.15 -11.94 -25.25
C SER A 256 -3.75 -12.49 -23.96
N THR A 257 -4.90 -13.16 -24.07
CA THR A 257 -5.48 -13.92 -22.94
C THR A 257 -4.52 -14.98 -22.40
N LEU A 258 -3.63 -15.52 -23.22
CA LEU A 258 -2.56 -16.40 -22.78
C LEU A 258 -1.55 -15.66 -21.89
N GLY A 259 -1.22 -14.42 -22.24
CA GLY A 259 -0.39 -13.54 -21.40
C GLY A 259 -1.02 -13.30 -20.02
N VAL A 260 -2.32 -13.02 -19.97
CA VAL A 260 -3.06 -12.88 -18.69
C VAL A 260 -2.97 -14.16 -17.87
N ARG A 261 -3.15 -15.33 -18.46
CA ARG A 261 -3.00 -16.63 -17.74
C ARG A 261 -1.61 -16.83 -17.16
N HIS A 262 -0.57 -16.41 -17.85
CA HIS A 262 0.81 -16.51 -17.35
C HIS A 262 1.03 -15.57 -16.15
N ILE A 263 0.52 -14.33 -16.24
CA ILE A 263 0.57 -13.38 -15.12
C ILE A 263 -0.17 -13.98 -13.91
N MET A 264 -1.38 -14.50 -14.11
CA MET A 264 -2.16 -15.11 -13.03
C MET A 264 -1.48 -16.34 -12.44
N ALA A 265 -0.81 -17.14 -13.24
CA ALA A 265 -0.03 -18.28 -12.74
C ALA A 265 1.13 -17.83 -11.83
N ALA A 266 1.78 -16.70 -12.15
CA ALA A 266 2.81 -16.09 -11.32
C ALA A 266 2.23 -15.56 -10.01
N ILE A 267 1.14 -14.82 -10.07
CA ILE A 267 0.40 -14.30 -8.90
C ILE A 267 -0.02 -15.45 -7.97
N HIS A 268 -0.64 -16.49 -8.50
CA HIS A 268 -1.03 -17.67 -7.72
C HIS A 268 0.16 -18.38 -7.07
N ARG A 269 1.31 -18.40 -7.74
CA ARG A 269 2.53 -18.97 -7.15
C ARG A 269 2.99 -18.11 -5.98
N HIS A 270 3.07 -16.80 -6.16
CA HIS A 270 3.47 -15.86 -5.13
C HIS A 270 2.60 -16.01 -3.88
N ILE A 271 1.28 -15.91 -4.01
CA ILE A 271 0.34 -16.10 -2.91
C ILE A 271 0.50 -17.46 -2.22
N ARG A 272 0.67 -18.53 -2.98
CA ARG A 272 0.90 -19.86 -2.39
C ARG A 272 2.21 -19.97 -1.59
N GLU A 273 3.26 -19.27 -2.03
CA GLU A 273 4.50 -19.25 -1.24
C GLU A 273 4.30 -18.44 0.04
N ASP A 274 3.61 -17.28 0.01
CA ASP A 274 3.27 -16.51 1.19
C ASP A 274 2.41 -17.30 2.19
N GLN A 275 1.43 -18.05 1.71
CA GLN A 275 0.60 -18.93 2.55
C GLN A 275 1.42 -20.00 3.29
N ARG A 276 2.61 -20.37 2.79
CA ARG A 276 3.54 -21.27 3.50
C ARG A 276 4.24 -20.61 4.70
N SER A 277 4.08 -19.30 4.88
CA SER A 277 4.50 -18.62 6.10
C SER A 277 3.77 -19.15 7.34
N GLY A 278 2.50 -19.58 7.16
CA GLY A 278 1.60 -19.95 8.24
C GLY A 278 0.83 -18.75 8.82
N LEU A 279 0.97 -17.56 8.23
CA LEU A 279 0.21 -16.36 8.54
C LEU A 279 -0.99 -16.21 7.60
N PRO A 280 -2.07 -15.52 8.02
CA PRO A 280 -3.06 -15.02 7.09
C PRO A 280 -2.40 -14.08 6.06
N VAL A 281 -2.71 -14.27 4.77
CA VAL A 281 -2.12 -13.51 3.65
C VAL A 281 -3.16 -12.58 3.09
N MET A 282 -2.82 -11.30 2.95
CA MET A 282 -3.62 -10.30 2.25
C MET A 282 -2.91 -9.81 0.98
N VAL A 283 -3.67 -9.17 0.09
CA VAL A 283 -3.15 -8.45 -1.07
C VAL A 283 -3.38 -6.96 -0.85
N GLY A 284 -2.37 -6.27 -0.32
CA GLY A 284 -2.46 -4.84 0.05
C GLY A 284 -2.50 -3.91 -1.15
N LYS A 285 -1.90 -4.34 -2.27
CA LYS A 285 -1.91 -3.58 -3.51
C LYS A 285 -2.11 -4.48 -4.72
N TRP A 286 -3.15 -4.20 -5.51
CA TRP A 286 -3.34 -4.77 -6.83
C TRP A 286 -4.02 -3.77 -7.76
N SER A 287 -3.88 -3.93 -9.07
CA SER A 287 -4.48 -3.03 -10.07
C SER A 287 -4.96 -3.79 -11.30
N SER A 288 -5.72 -3.11 -12.14
CA SER A 288 -6.13 -3.64 -13.46
C SER A 288 -5.04 -3.45 -14.52
N ALA A 289 -3.95 -2.77 -14.20
CA ALA A 289 -2.90 -2.44 -15.16
C ALA A 289 -2.17 -3.70 -15.63
N LEU A 290 -2.29 -3.98 -16.92
CA LEU A 290 -1.56 -5.07 -17.56
C LEU A 290 -0.11 -4.66 -17.83
N PRO A 291 0.88 -5.47 -17.42
CA PRO A 291 2.30 -5.21 -17.71
C PRO A 291 2.65 -5.60 -19.15
N ILE A 292 1.76 -5.31 -20.09
CA ILE A 292 1.88 -5.67 -21.49
C ILE A 292 2.00 -4.39 -22.30
N ALA A 293 3.14 -4.19 -22.94
CA ALA A 293 3.34 -3.15 -23.94
C ALA A 293 3.21 -3.77 -25.32
N ASP A 294 2.03 -3.68 -25.93
CA ASP A 294 1.83 -4.04 -27.34
C ASP A 294 1.32 -2.83 -28.11
N ALA A 295 2.17 -2.30 -28.95
CA ALA A 295 1.85 -1.16 -29.81
C ALA A 295 0.74 -1.46 -30.84
N ALA A 296 0.44 -2.74 -31.09
CA ALA A 296 -0.61 -3.17 -32.01
C ALA A 296 -1.98 -3.33 -31.33
N MET A 297 -2.05 -3.24 -30.00
CA MET A 297 -3.30 -3.40 -29.28
C MET A 297 -4.18 -2.16 -29.37
N THR A 298 -5.44 -2.33 -29.79
CA THR A 298 -6.40 -1.22 -29.76
C THR A 298 -6.78 -0.85 -28.32
N PRO A 299 -7.20 0.40 -28.06
CA PRO A 299 -7.68 0.81 -26.74
C PRO A 299 -8.80 -0.09 -26.20
N GLU A 300 -9.74 -0.50 -27.04
CA GLU A 300 -10.86 -1.38 -26.67
C GLU A 300 -10.38 -2.79 -26.33
N GLY A 301 -9.43 -3.31 -27.10
CA GLY A 301 -8.79 -4.60 -26.83
C GLY A 301 -8.06 -4.61 -25.49
N ARG A 302 -7.38 -3.50 -25.15
CA ARG A 302 -6.72 -3.32 -23.86
C ARG A 302 -7.72 -3.33 -22.71
N VAL A 303 -8.78 -2.54 -22.81
CA VAL A 303 -9.84 -2.47 -21.80
C VAL A 303 -10.47 -3.86 -21.57
N ALA A 304 -10.73 -4.61 -22.65
CA ALA A 304 -11.26 -5.97 -22.54
C ALA A 304 -10.32 -6.93 -21.81
N LEU A 305 -9.01 -6.87 -22.09
CA LEU A 305 -8.01 -7.70 -21.41
C LEU A 305 -7.82 -7.28 -19.94
N GLU A 306 -7.80 -5.99 -19.65
CA GLU A 306 -7.72 -5.47 -18.27
C GLU A 306 -8.93 -5.89 -17.45
N ARG A 307 -10.12 -5.95 -18.05
CA ARG A 307 -11.33 -6.46 -17.40
C ARG A 307 -11.23 -7.96 -17.10
N ILE A 308 -10.74 -8.77 -18.04
CA ILE A 308 -10.49 -10.20 -17.80
C ILE A 308 -9.48 -10.38 -16.69
N TYR A 309 -8.38 -9.63 -16.73
CA TYR A 309 -7.33 -9.68 -15.71
C TYR A 309 -7.84 -9.32 -14.32
N SER A 310 -8.67 -8.29 -14.20
CA SER A 310 -9.29 -7.90 -12.93
C SER A 310 -10.24 -8.96 -12.40
N SER A 311 -11.05 -9.58 -13.27
CA SER A 311 -11.95 -10.66 -12.89
C SER A 311 -11.20 -11.89 -12.36
N GLU A 312 -10.12 -12.28 -13.02
CA GLU A 312 -9.27 -13.39 -12.57
C GLU A 312 -8.60 -13.10 -11.23
N GLN A 313 -8.15 -11.84 -11.02
CA GLN A 313 -7.59 -11.41 -9.74
C GLN A 313 -8.63 -11.44 -8.62
N LEU A 314 -9.83 -10.88 -8.83
CA LEU A 314 -10.90 -10.92 -7.84
C LEU A 314 -11.26 -12.37 -7.45
N THR A 315 -11.34 -13.27 -8.43
CA THR A 315 -11.57 -14.71 -8.18
C THR A 315 -10.42 -15.32 -7.35
N ALA A 316 -9.18 -14.95 -7.63
CA ALA A 316 -8.02 -15.45 -6.90
C ALA A 316 -7.98 -14.95 -5.44
N TYR A 317 -8.44 -13.72 -5.20
CA TYR A 317 -8.39 -13.08 -3.89
C TYR A 317 -9.62 -13.34 -3.01
N GLU A 318 -10.72 -13.90 -3.56
CA GLU A 318 -11.98 -14.16 -2.87
C GLU A 318 -11.82 -14.93 -1.54
N LYS A 319 -10.82 -15.81 -1.45
CA LYS A 319 -10.56 -16.64 -0.26
C LYS A 319 -9.54 -16.04 0.71
N LEU A 320 -9.00 -14.88 0.39
CA LEU A 320 -8.05 -14.18 1.26
C LEU A 320 -8.81 -13.35 2.31
N PRO A 321 -8.21 -13.13 3.48
CA PRO A 321 -8.81 -12.31 4.54
C PRO A 321 -8.94 -10.84 4.16
N ALA A 322 -8.13 -10.34 3.21
CA ALA A 322 -8.23 -8.98 2.73
C ALA A 322 -7.60 -8.80 1.35
N TRP A 323 -8.12 -7.81 0.61
CA TRP A 323 -7.46 -7.24 -0.56
C TRP A 323 -7.81 -5.77 -0.73
N PHE A 324 -6.87 -4.97 -1.32
CA PHE A 324 -7.05 -3.54 -1.54
C PHE A 324 -6.59 -3.15 -2.96
N PHE A 325 -7.50 -2.54 -3.71
CA PHE A 325 -7.21 -2.04 -5.06
C PHE A 325 -6.37 -0.75 -4.99
N GLN A 326 -5.38 -0.63 -5.83
CA GLN A 326 -4.49 0.51 -5.95
C GLN A 326 -4.88 1.34 -7.17
N THR A 327 -5.57 2.46 -7.02
CA THR A 327 -6.01 3.23 -5.83
C THR A 327 -7.48 3.65 -5.99
N TRP A 328 -8.08 4.33 -4.98
CA TRP A 328 -9.45 4.82 -5.13
C TRP A 328 -9.60 5.74 -6.34
N LYS A 329 -8.72 6.78 -6.46
CA LYS A 329 -8.75 7.71 -7.58
C LYS A 329 -7.37 8.25 -7.93
N THR A 330 -7.20 8.63 -9.20
CA THR A 330 -6.08 9.42 -9.70
C THR A 330 -6.60 10.68 -10.38
N THR A 331 -5.78 11.72 -10.46
CA THR A 331 -6.06 12.89 -11.31
C THR A 331 -5.34 12.78 -12.67
N GLY A 332 -4.35 11.88 -12.75
CA GLY A 332 -3.77 11.42 -14.01
C GLY A 332 -4.77 10.55 -14.79
N ARG A 333 -4.56 10.40 -16.10
CA ARG A 333 -5.42 9.56 -16.98
C ARG A 333 -5.03 8.08 -16.88
N LEU A 334 -5.00 7.53 -15.67
CA LEU A 334 -4.57 6.15 -15.38
C LEU A 334 -5.78 5.28 -15.04
N SER A 335 -6.64 5.01 -16.02
CA SER A 335 -7.90 4.27 -15.85
C SER A 335 -7.72 2.92 -15.16
N SER A 336 -6.65 2.19 -15.46
CA SER A 336 -6.35 0.87 -14.89
C SER A 336 -5.93 0.91 -13.41
N TRP A 337 -5.65 2.11 -12.88
CA TRP A 337 -5.26 2.37 -11.49
C TRP A 337 -6.33 3.15 -10.71
N ASP A 338 -7.40 3.56 -11.36
CA ASP A 338 -8.49 4.32 -10.75
C ASP A 338 -9.68 3.38 -10.53
N ALA A 339 -9.96 3.03 -9.28
CA ALA A 339 -11.03 2.08 -8.94
C ALA A 339 -12.40 2.54 -9.45
N ARG A 340 -12.63 3.85 -9.54
CA ARG A 340 -13.89 4.42 -10.05
C ARG A 340 -14.13 4.05 -11.51
N VAL A 341 -13.05 3.83 -12.27
CA VAL A 341 -13.07 3.46 -13.71
C VAL A 341 -12.83 1.97 -13.87
N ALA A 342 -11.71 1.46 -13.35
CA ALA A 342 -11.29 0.07 -13.53
C ALA A 342 -12.34 -0.95 -13.05
N LEU A 343 -13.00 -0.65 -11.92
CA LEU A 343 -13.98 -1.53 -11.29
C LEU A 343 -15.44 -1.10 -11.54
N SER A 344 -15.68 -0.13 -12.44
CA SER A 344 -17.03 0.40 -12.70
C SER A 344 -18.00 -0.63 -13.30
N SER A 345 -17.48 -1.64 -13.98
CA SER A 345 -18.26 -2.69 -14.64
C SER A 345 -18.50 -3.93 -13.77
N PHE A 346 -17.96 -3.96 -12.56
CA PHE A 346 -18.19 -5.04 -11.62
C PHE A 346 -19.38 -4.71 -10.73
N GLU A 347 -20.34 -5.62 -10.64
CA GLU A 347 -21.48 -5.49 -9.73
C GLU A 347 -21.02 -5.60 -8.26
N ARG A 348 -21.78 -5.01 -7.36
CA ARG A 348 -21.55 -5.09 -5.90
C ARG A 348 -21.29 -6.52 -5.42
N GLY A 349 -22.08 -7.49 -5.95
CA GLY A 349 -21.95 -8.89 -5.58
C GLY A 349 -20.63 -9.56 -5.98
N LEU A 350 -19.91 -9.03 -6.99
CA LEU A 350 -18.60 -9.53 -7.40
C LEU A 350 -17.45 -8.89 -6.61
N ILE A 351 -17.71 -7.75 -5.98
CA ILE A 351 -16.72 -7.08 -5.11
C ILE A 351 -16.84 -7.58 -3.67
N CYS A 352 -18.03 -8.00 -3.27
CA CYS A 352 -18.39 -8.34 -1.87
C CYS A 352 -19.02 -9.74 -1.68
N SER A 353 -18.90 -10.63 -2.68
CA SER A 353 -19.45 -12.00 -2.60
C SER A 353 -18.63 -12.96 -1.77
#